data_89fd12f9192fd5baafe1ba64258caf10
#
_entry.id   89fd12f9192fd5baafe1ba64258caf10
#
_cell.length_a   1.000
_cell.length_b   1.000
_cell.length_c   1.000
_cell.angle_alpha   90.00
_cell.angle_beta   90.00
_cell.angle_gamma   90.00
#
_symmetry.space_group_name_H-M   'P 1'
#
loop_
_entity.id
_entity.type
_entity.pdbx_description
1 polymer ?
#
loop_
_entity_poly.entity_id
_entity_poly.type
_entity_poly.pdbx_seq_one_letter_code
_entity_poly.pdbx_strand_id
1 'polypeptide(L)'
;MVASDHADAVRPLLRVHQVREFTNAPVEPAELDAIADAGRWSGSGGNSQPWRFIVIREPETLRRLSGASLPSTLSLATAVAAVAIVLPQVQGAAVSNAYDEGRAAERILIAASLLDLGAAIAWVGADDRPAVVELLGLPEGRFVRTLVAIGHPTERAKRPKSTHGEARLPRSKTVFSERWGGG
;
A
#
# COMPACT_ATOMS: atom_id res chain seq x y z
N MET A 1 34.52 -7.31 2.49
CA MET A 1 34.06 -5.92 2.34
C MET A 1 32.96 -5.76 1.29
N VAL A 2 32.91 -6.58 0.23
CA VAL A 2 31.88 -6.51 -0.83
C VAL A 2 30.46 -6.93 -0.37
N ALA A 3 30.33 -7.85 0.59
CA ALA A 3 29.02 -8.35 1.07
C ALA A 3 28.23 -7.32 1.89
N SER A 4 28.89 -6.33 2.51
CA SER A 4 28.18 -5.26 3.26
C SER A 4 27.53 -4.22 2.34
N ASP A 5 28.13 -3.98 1.18
CA ASP A 5 27.68 -2.96 0.21
C ASP A 5 26.33 -3.35 -0.44
N HIS A 6 26.17 -4.62 -0.80
CA HIS A 6 24.91 -5.12 -1.37
C HIS A 6 23.74 -5.12 -0.35
N ALA A 7 24.01 -5.46 0.91
CA ALA A 7 23.01 -5.42 1.97
C ALA A 7 22.59 -3.96 2.26
N ASP A 8 23.52 -3.02 2.20
CA ASP A 8 23.24 -1.60 2.41
C ASP A 8 22.39 -1.00 1.29
N ALA A 9 22.61 -1.41 0.04
CA ALA A 9 21.84 -0.95 -1.11
C ALA A 9 20.34 -1.30 -1.00
N VAL A 10 19.98 -2.44 -0.40
CA VAL A 10 18.57 -2.87 -0.23
C VAL A 10 18.00 -2.52 1.14
N ARG A 11 18.79 -1.96 2.06
CA ARG A 11 18.39 -1.61 3.42
C ARG A 11 17.13 -0.71 3.49
N PRO A 12 16.93 0.30 2.62
CA PRO A 12 15.72 1.10 2.62
C PRO A 12 14.46 0.27 2.46
N LEU A 13 14.48 -0.77 1.61
CA LEU A 13 13.34 -1.66 1.39
C LEU A 13 13.01 -2.48 2.64
N LEU A 14 14.03 -2.86 3.43
CA LEU A 14 13.84 -3.64 4.66
C LEU A 14 13.22 -2.82 5.80
N ARG A 15 13.24 -1.49 5.71
CA ARG A 15 12.68 -0.57 6.70
C ARG A 15 11.23 -0.22 6.44
N VAL A 16 10.72 -0.49 5.24
CA VAL A 16 9.32 -0.23 4.89
C VAL A 16 8.41 -1.04 5.79
N HIS A 17 7.50 -0.36 6.47
CA HIS A 17 6.49 -0.99 7.32
C HIS A 17 5.19 -0.20 7.24
N GLN A 18 4.08 -0.84 7.55
CA GLN A 18 2.78 -0.18 7.52
C GLN A 18 2.57 0.67 8.77
N VAL A 19 2.29 1.95 8.54
CA VAL A 19 1.91 2.94 9.55
C VAL A 19 0.40 3.16 9.47
N ARG A 20 -0.31 2.97 10.59
CA ARG A 20 -1.79 3.01 10.63
C ARG A 20 -2.35 4.12 11.52
N GLU A 21 -1.50 5.04 11.97
CA GLU A 21 -1.89 6.16 12.82
C GLU A 21 -1.06 7.37 12.42
N PHE A 22 -1.75 8.44 12.05
CA PHE A 22 -1.14 9.63 11.46
C PHE A 22 -1.46 10.87 12.29
N THR A 23 -0.62 11.88 12.17
CA THR A 23 -0.88 13.23 12.67
C THR A 23 -1.72 14.02 11.68
N ASN A 24 -2.23 15.19 12.08
CA ASN A 24 -2.96 16.09 11.19
C ASN A 24 -2.05 16.99 10.32
N ALA A 25 -0.73 16.74 10.32
CA ALA A 25 0.19 17.51 9.50
C ALA A 25 -0.13 17.24 8.00
N PRO A 26 -0.23 18.28 7.18
CA PRO A 26 -0.55 18.12 5.76
C PRO A 26 0.59 17.40 5.03
N VAL A 27 0.24 16.68 3.99
CA VAL A 27 1.18 16.12 2.99
C VAL A 27 1.12 17.01 1.77
N GLU A 28 2.28 17.39 1.26
CA GLU A 28 2.38 18.29 0.12
C GLU A 28 1.84 17.63 -1.16
N PRO A 29 1.15 18.40 -2.04
CA PRO A 29 0.63 17.86 -3.30
C PRO A 29 1.71 17.18 -4.15
N ALA A 30 2.90 17.75 -4.21
CA ALA A 30 4.02 17.19 -4.99
C ALA A 30 4.49 15.84 -4.45
N GLU A 31 4.41 15.60 -3.13
CA GLU A 31 4.72 14.30 -2.53
C GLU A 31 3.68 13.25 -2.93
N LEU A 32 2.40 13.61 -2.92
CA LEU A 32 1.33 12.72 -3.34
C LEU A 32 1.41 12.37 -4.82
N ASP A 33 1.78 13.34 -5.67
CA ASP A 33 2.00 13.12 -7.10
C ASP A 33 3.18 12.15 -7.33
N ALA A 34 4.29 12.33 -6.61
CA ALA A 34 5.44 11.43 -6.69
C ALA A 34 5.10 10.00 -6.23
N ILE A 35 4.29 9.87 -5.17
CA ILE A 35 3.81 8.59 -4.65
C ILE A 35 2.89 7.90 -5.66
N ALA A 36 1.94 8.63 -6.25
CA ALA A 36 1.03 8.10 -7.27
C ALA A 36 1.80 7.65 -8.52
N ASP A 37 2.80 8.43 -8.95
CA ASP A 37 3.69 8.09 -10.05
C ASP A 37 4.50 6.82 -9.76
N ALA A 38 5.02 6.63 -8.56
CA ALA A 38 5.70 5.40 -8.18
C ALA A 38 4.78 4.18 -8.35
N GLY A 39 3.51 4.29 -7.96
CA GLY A 39 2.49 3.28 -8.22
C GLY A 39 2.26 3.03 -9.71
N ARG A 40 2.14 4.09 -10.50
CA ARG A 40 1.93 4.06 -11.95
C ARG A 40 3.08 3.38 -12.70
N TRP A 41 4.30 3.51 -12.22
CA TRP A 41 5.50 2.85 -12.77
C TRP A 41 5.68 1.40 -12.33
N SER A 42 4.69 0.79 -11.68
CA SER A 42 4.72 -0.65 -11.41
C SER A 42 4.72 -1.44 -12.71
N GLY A 43 5.39 -2.59 -12.70
CA GLY A 43 5.25 -3.54 -13.81
C GLY A 43 3.91 -4.29 -13.73
N SER A 44 3.40 -4.77 -14.86
CA SER A 44 2.19 -5.58 -14.94
C SER A 44 2.34 -6.73 -15.94
N GLY A 45 1.54 -7.76 -15.80
CA GLY A 45 1.51 -8.89 -16.71
C GLY A 45 1.24 -8.41 -18.14
N GLY A 46 2.13 -8.75 -19.10
CA GLY A 46 2.01 -8.31 -20.49
C GLY A 46 1.96 -6.78 -20.67
N ASN A 47 2.42 -6.01 -19.69
CA ASN A 47 2.31 -4.54 -19.64
C ASN A 47 0.87 -4.03 -19.77
N SER A 48 -0.09 -4.77 -19.24
CA SER A 48 -1.54 -4.47 -19.34
C SER A 48 -1.97 -3.22 -18.58
N GLN A 49 -1.21 -2.82 -17.54
CA GLN A 49 -1.43 -1.63 -16.72
C GLN A 49 -2.91 -1.48 -16.29
N PRO A 50 -3.46 -2.48 -15.55
CA PRO A 50 -4.90 -2.57 -15.29
C PRO A 50 -5.39 -1.49 -14.32
N TRP A 51 -4.51 -0.92 -13.51
CA TRP A 51 -4.83 0.06 -12.49
C TRP A 51 -5.12 1.45 -13.06
N ARG A 52 -5.94 2.20 -12.31
CA ARG A 52 -6.01 3.66 -12.30
C ARG A 52 -5.90 4.11 -10.85
N PHE A 53 -5.41 5.30 -10.61
CA PHE A 53 -5.19 5.81 -9.26
C PHE A 53 -6.06 7.05 -9.04
N ILE A 54 -6.70 7.11 -7.86
CA ILE A 54 -7.40 8.30 -7.39
C ILE A 54 -6.68 8.76 -6.13
N VAL A 55 -6.14 9.97 -6.16
CA VAL A 55 -5.56 10.62 -4.99
C VAL A 55 -6.67 11.34 -4.24
N ILE A 56 -6.91 10.93 -3.00
CA ILE A 56 -7.99 11.40 -2.14
C ILE A 56 -7.38 12.26 -1.04
N ARG A 57 -7.84 13.49 -0.90
CA ARG A 57 -7.42 14.43 0.15
C ARG A 57 -8.59 15.04 0.90
N GLU A 58 -9.81 14.83 0.42
CA GLU A 58 -11.00 15.35 1.05
C GLU A 58 -11.27 14.63 2.38
N PRO A 59 -11.26 15.33 3.54
CA PRO A 59 -11.40 14.71 4.85
C PRO A 59 -12.71 13.93 5.02
N GLU A 60 -13.80 14.43 4.47
CA GLU A 60 -15.09 13.75 4.53
C GLU A 60 -15.08 12.44 3.75
N THR A 61 -14.46 12.41 2.58
CA THR A 61 -14.29 11.20 1.79
C THR A 61 -13.44 10.16 2.55
N LEU A 62 -12.32 10.58 3.15
CA LEU A 62 -11.48 9.70 3.98
C LEU A 62 -12.26 9.14 5.17
N ARG A 63 -13.04 9.97 5.86
CA ARG A 63 -13.88 9.56 6.97
C ARG A 63 -14.92 8.53 6.55
N ARG A 64 -15.60 8.74 5.43
CA ARG A 64 -16.59 7.78 4.89
C ARG A 64 -15.93 6.46 4.49
N LEU A 65 -14.76 6.49 3.87
CA LEU A 65 -13.98 5.30 3.54
C LEU A 65 -13.50 4.55 4.79
N SER A 66 -13.18 5.25 5.88
CA SER A 66 -12.80 4.61 7.15
C SER A 66 -13.94 3.84 7.80
N GLY A 67 -15.17 4.17 7.50
CA GLY A 67 -16.37 3.49 7.96
C GLY A 67 -16.73 2.22 7.20
N ALA A 68 -16.03 1.90 6.11
CA ALA A 68 -16.14 0.60 5.46
C ALA A 68 -15.73 -0.51 6.44
N SER A 69 -16.47 -1.61 6.47
CA SER A 69 -16.65 -2.51 7.62
C SER A 69 -15.43 -3.32 8.09
N LEU A 70 -14.25 -3.15 7.48
CA LEU A 70 -13.04 -3.90 7.85
C LEU A 70 -12.11 -3.11 8.78
N PRO A 71 -11.53 -3.76 9.81
CA PRO A 71 -10.56 -3.12 10.70
C PRO A 71 -9.36 -2.49 9.98
N SER A 72 -9.00 -2.97 8.79
CA SER A 72 -7.92 -2.43 7.98
C SER A 72 -8.19 -1.02 7.44
N THR A 73 -9.46 -0.61 7.31
CA THR A 73 -9.84 0.73 6.84
C THR A 73 -9.72 1.80 7.93
N LEU A 74 -9.58 1.42 9.20
CA LEU A 74 -9.43 2.35 10.32
C LEU A 74 -8.22 3.29 10.17
N SER A 75 -7.18 2.89 9.44
CA SER A 75 -6.06 3.79 9.14
C SER A 75 -6.48 5.05 8.40
N LEU A 76 -7.58 5.01 7.64
CA LEU A 76 -8.13 6.15 6.91
C LEU A 76 -8.75 7.21 7.83
N ALA A 77 -9.13 6.82 9.07
CA ALA A 77 -9.73 7.76 10.03
C ALA A 77 -8.76 8.84 10.50
N THR A 78 -7.45 8.57 10.46
CA THR A 78 -6.39 9.52 10.84
C THR A 78 -5.52 9.95 9.66
N ALA A 79 -5.69 9.33 8.48
CA ALA A 79 -4.95 9.69 7.28
C ALA A 79 -5.35 11.09 6.78
N VAL A 80 -4.39 11.82 6.25
CA VAL A 80 -4.61 13.12 5.60
C VAL A 80 -4.70 13.00 4.09
N ALA A 81 -4.33 11.84 3.54
CA ALA A 81 -4.52 11.49 2.15
C ALA A 81 -4.65 9.98 1.98
N ALA A 82 -5.14 9.55 0.83
CA ALA A 82 -5.11 8.15 0.41
C ALA A 82 -4.96 8.04 -1.12
N VAL A 83 -4.44 6.90 -1.57
CA VAL A 83 -4.46 6.52 -2.98
C VAL A 83 -5.35 5.29 -3.12
N ALA A 84 -6.44 5.42 -3.90
CA ALA A 84 -7.28 4.29 -4.28
C ALA A 84 -6.72 3.65 -5.56
N ILE A 85 -6.56 2.32 -5.53
CA ILE A 85 -6.16 1.53 -6.70
C ILE A 85 -7.43 0.99 -7.34
N VAL A 86 -7.83 1.60 -8.46
CA VAL A 86 -9.03 1.24 -9.22
C VAL A 86 -8.67 0.17 -10.24
N LEU A 87 -9.37 -0.94 -10.22
CA LEU A 87 -9.15 -2.09 -11.11
C LEU A 87 -10.37 -2.35 -12.00
N PRO A 88 -10.17 -2.95 -13.19
CA PRO A 88 -11.27 -3.44 -14.01
C PRO A 88 -11.81 -4.76 -13.45
N GLN A 89 -13.13 -4.94 -13.54
CA GLN A 89 -13.79 -6.20 -13.25
C GLN A 89 -13.79 -7.06 -14.53
N VAL A 90 -12.71 -7.80 -14.76
CA VAL A 90 -12.54 -8.65 -15.95
C VAL A 90 -12.59 -10.13 -15.54
N GLN A 91 -13.48 -10.89 -16.17
CA GLN A 91 -13.58 -12.33 -15.92
C GLN A 91 -12.26 -13.03 -16.28
N GLY A 92 -11.76 -13.90 -15.39
CA GLY A 92 -10.51 -14.64 -15.57
C GLY A 92 -9.23 -13.85 -15.23
N ALA A 93 -9.29 -12.52 -15.07
CA ALA A 93 -8.12 -11.70 -14.78
C ALA A 93 -7.94 -11.40 -13.27
N ALA A 94 -8.78 -11.94 -12.39
CA ALA A 94 -8.80 -11.60 -10.97
C ALA A 94 -7.45 -11.84 -10.26
N VAL A 95 -6.80 -12.98 -10.56
CA VAL A 95 -5.50 -13.32 -9.97
C VAL A 95 -4.40 -12.43 -10.53
N SER A 96 -4.31 -12.28 -11.86
CA SER A 96 -3.31 -11.40 -12.50
C SER A 96 -3.43 -9.96 -11.99
N ASN A 97 -4.65 -9.42 -11.96
CA ASN A 97 -4.89 -8.07 -11.44
C ASN A 97 -4.52 -7.94 -9.95
N ALA A 98 -4.70 -9.00 -9.15
CA ALA A 98 -4.31 -8.98 -7.73
C ALA A 98 -2.78 -8.93 -7.56
N TYR A 99 -2.01 -9.65 -8.38
CA TYR A 99 -0.55 -9.55 -8.40
C TYR A 99 -0.09 -8.13 -8.76
N ASP A 100 -0.65 -7.57 -9.82
CA ASP A 100 -0.27 -6.24 -10.31
C ASP A 100 -0.67 -5.15 -9.29
N GLU A 101 -1.85 -5.28 -8.67
CA GLU A 101 -2.32 -4.39 -7.60
C GLU A 101 -1.38 -4.41 -6.39
N GLY A 102 -0.97 -5.60 -5.93
CA GLY A 102 -0.04 -5.76 -4.81
C GLY A 102 1.32 -5.11 -5.08
N ARG A 103 1.82 -5.24 -6.32
CA ARG A 103 3.06 -4.57 -6.76
C ARG A 103 2.93 -3.05 -6.74
N ALA A 104 1.81 -2.51 -7.22
CA ALA A 104 1.54 -1.08 -7.20
C ALA A 104 1.40 -0.55 -5.77
N ALA A 105 0.66 -1.26 -4.90
CA ALA A 105 0.51 -0.90 -3.50
C ALA A 105 1.85 -0.87 -2.77
N GLU A 106 2.71 -1.87 -2.97
CA GLU A 106 4.04 -1.91 -2.35
C GLU A 106 4.93 -0.76 -2.82
N ARG A 107 4.89 -0.39 -4.10
CA ARG A 107 5.64 0.78 -4.59
C ARG A 107 5.16 2.08 -3.96
N ILE A 108 3.87 2.23 -3.73
CA ILE A 108 3.31 3.38 -3.02
C ILE A 108 3.83 3.43 -1.56
N LEU A 109 3.85 2.28 -0.86
CA LEU A 109 4.41 2.18 0.50
C LEU A 109 5.90 2.56 0.53
N ILE A 110 6.69 2.05 -0.42
CA ILE A 110 8.12 2.37 -0.54
C ILE A 110 8.31 3.86 -0.80
N ALA A 111 7.58 4.44 -1.76
CA ALA A 111 7.69 5.86 -2.10
C ALA A 111 7.35 6.75 -0.91
N ALA A 112 6.27 6.46 -0.19
CA ALA A 112 5.91 7.18 1.04
C ALA A 112 7.03 7.09 2.09
N SER A 113 7.61 5.89 2.30
CA SER A 113 8.72 5.69 3.24
C SER A 113 9.98 6.47 2.86
N LEU A 114 10.27 6.60 1.56
CA LEU A 114 11.42 7.37 1.06
C LEU A 114 11.23 8.89 1.20
N LEU A 115 9.99 9.34 1.38
CA LEU A 115 9.60 10.73 1.65
C LEU A 115 9.36 10.99 3.15
N ASP A 116 9.81 10.09 4.03
CA ASP A 116 9.58 10.16 5.48
C ASP A 116 8.10 10.21 5.88
N LEU A 117 7.21 9.74 4.99
CA LEU A 117 5.79 9.58 5.24
C LEU A 117 5.47 8.16 5.69
N GLY A 118 4.41 8.02 6.46
CA GLY A 118 3.80 6.75 6.78
C GLY A 118 2.75 6.36 5.75
N ALA A 119 2.63 5.06 5.48
CA ALA A 119 1.55 4.54 4.66
C ALA A 119 1.06 3.17 5.15
N ALA A 120 -0.21 2.85 4.87
CA ALA A 120 -0.79 1.56 5.19
C ALA A 120 -1.82 1.13 4.14
N ILE A 121 -1.80 -0.15 3.79
CA ILE A 121 -2.85 -0.77 2.99
C ILE A 121 -4.12 -0.86 3.83
N ALA A 122 -5.21 -0.31 3.29
CA ALA A 122 -6.57 -0.46 3.76
C ALA A 122 -7.34 -1.34 2.76
N TRP A 123 -7.81 -2.47 3.24
CA TRP A 123 -8.52 -3.45 2.42
C TRP A 123 -10.03 -3.19 2.45
N VAL A 124 -10.65 -3.10 1.28
CA VAL A 124 -12.11 -2.98 1.12
C VAL A 124 -12.71 -4.36 0.90
N GLY A 125 -13.61 -4.78 1.79
CA GLY A 125 -14.35 -6.02 1.69
C GLY A 125 -15.25 -6.08 0.44
N ALA A 126 -15.58 -7.29 0.00
CA ALA A 126 -16.41 -7.46 -1.19
C ALA A 126 -17.77 -6.76 -1.05
N ASP A 127 -18.37 -6.86 0.14
CA ASP A 127 -19.69 -6.32 0.44
C ASP A 127 -19.69 -4.78 0.53
N ASP A 128 -18.54 -4.16 0.84
CA ASP A 128 -18.40 -2.70 0.94
C ASP A 128 -18.02 -2.02 -0.37
N ARG A 129 -17.57 -2.79 -1.36
CA ARG A 129 -17.13 -2.23 -2.66
C ARG A 129 -18.20 -1.41 -3.38
N PRO A 130 -19.49 -1.80 -3.40
CA PRO A 130 -20.51 -0.99 -4.03
C PRO A 130 -20.60 0.43 -3.45
N ALA A 131 -20.53 0.57 -2.13
CA ALA A 131 -20.54 1.88 -1.47
C ALA A 131 -19.28 2.71 -1.81
N VAL A 132 -18.13 2.06 -1.94
CA VAL A 132 -16.88 2.72 -2.36
C VAL A 132 -16.93 3.13 -3.83
N VAL A 133 -17.52 2.32 -4.70
CA VAL A 133 -17.75 2.64 -6.13
C VAL A 133 -18.60 3.90 -6.25
N GLU A 134 -19.72 3.97 -5.51
CA GLU A 134 -20.61 5.13 -5.49
C GLU A 134 -19.90 6.37 -4.93
N LEU A 135 -19.22 6.23 -3.78
CA LEU A 135 -18.52 7.33 -3.11
C LEU A 135 -17.44 7.96 -3.98
N LEU A 136 -16.71 7.15 -4.73
CA LEU A 136 -15.62 7.62 -5.60
C LEU A 136 -16.07 7.90 -7.05
N GLY A 137 -17.34 7.72 -7.37
CA GLY A 137 -17.91 7.96 -8.71
C GLY A 137 -17.27 7.09 -9.79
N LEU A 138 -17.00 5.81 -9.48
CA LEU A 138 -16.34 4.92 -10.44
C LEU A 138 -17.29 4.52 -11.58
N PRO A 139 -16.78 4.43 -12.82
CA PRO A 139 -17.58 3.94 -13.93
C PRO A 139 -17.92 2.45 -13.77
N GLU A 140 -18.94 1.99 -14.48
CA GLU A 140 -19.32 0.58 -14.54
C GLU A 140 -18.13 -0.33 -14.88
N GLY A 141 -18.07 -1.50 -14.27
CA GLY A 141 -16.98 -2.46 -14.46
C GLY A 141 -15.66 -2.08 -13.80
N ARG A 142 -15.67 -1.11 -12.88
CA ARG A 142 -14.52 -0.74 -12.06
C ARG A 142 -14.82 -0.92 -10.58
N PHE A 143 -13.78 -1.25 -9.81
CA PHE A 143 -13.88 -1.39 -8.36
C PHE A 143 -12.57 -1.02 -7.66
N VAL A 144 -12.65 -0.80 -6.36
CA VAL A 144 -11.50 -0.64 -5.47
C VAL A 144 -11.53 -1.77 -4.45
N ARG A 145 -10.39 -2.44 -4.28
CA ARG A 145 -10.15 -3.39 -3.21
C ARG A 145 -9.07 -2.89 -2.25
N THR A 146 -8.13 -2.12 -2.77
CA THR A 146 -7.00 -1.60 -2.02
C THR A 146 -6.99 -0.08 -2.06
N LEU A 147 -6.96 0.51 -0.87
CA LEU A 147 -6.63 1.91 -0.63
C LEU A 147 -5.27 1.94 0.09
N VAL A 148 -4.46 2.94 -0.14
CA VAL A 148 -3.25 3.18 0.65
C VAL A 148 -3.44 4.50 1.40
N ALA A 149 -3.63 4.41 2.71
CA ALA A 149 -3.70 5.57 3.61
C ALA A 149 -2.31 6.18 3.76
N ILE A 150 -2.21 7.51 3.74
CA ILE A 150 -0.94 8.26 3.76
C ILE A 150 -1.03 9.40 4.75
N GLY A 151 0.09 9.68 5.43
CA GLY A 151 0.22 10.82 6.35
C GLY A 151 1.53 10.78 7.12
N HIS A 152 1.78 11.80 7.94
CA HIS A 152 2.91 11.81 8.85
C HIS A 152 2.64 10.90 10.04
N PRO A 153 3.53 9.90 10.34
CA PRO A 153 3.30 8.97 11.42
C PRO A 153 3.33 9.66 12.78
N THR A 154 2.46 9.23 13.71
CA THR A 154 2.61 9.63 15.12
C THR A 154 3.89 9.03 15.71
N GLU A 155 4.41 9.61 16.79
CA GLU A 155 5.60 9.07 17.48
C GLU A 155 5.41 7.62 17.94
N ARG A 156 4.17 7.25 18.30
CA ARG A 156 3.82 5.88 18.64
C ARG A 156 3.90 4.95 17.42
N ALA A 157 3.42 5.41 16.27
CA ALA A 157 3.36 4.62 15.05
C ALA A 157 4.73 4.46 14.36
N LYS A 158 5.70 5.32 14.65
CA LYS A 158 7.09 5.16 14.20
C LYS A 158 7.80 3.97 14.87
N ARG A 159 7.34 3.57 16.04
CA ARG A 159 7.96 2.47 16.78
C ARG A 159 7.52 1.13 16.17
N PRO A 160 8.44 0.22 15.86
CA PRO A 160 8.07 -1.10 15.39
C PRO A 160 7.28 -1.84 16.48
N LYS A 161 6.23 -2.56 16.06
CA LYS A 161 5.37 -3.35 16.99
C LYS A 161 6.06 -4.60 17.52
N SER A 162 7.13 -5.04 16.88
CA SER A 162 7.87 -6.25 17.22
C SER A 162 9.33 -5.91 17.48
N THR A 163 9.96 -6.63 18.39
CA THR A 163 11.40 -6.54 18.64
C THR A 163 12.18 -6.90 17.37
N HIS A 164 13.32 -6.28 17.16
CA HIS A 164 14.18 -6.61 16.02
C HIS A 164 14.55 -8.11 16.05
N GLY A 165 14.29 -8.81 14.97
CA GLY A 165 14.48 -10.26 14.85
C GLY A 165 13.24 -11.12 15.12
N GLU A 166 12.21 -10.61 15.81
CA GLU A 166 10.96 -11.34 16.07
C GLU A 166 9.87 -11.10 15.02
N ALA A 167 9.98 -10.01 14.26
CA ALA A 167 8.98 -9.60 13.26
C ALA A 167 8.96 -10.48 12.01
N ARG A 168 9.95 -11.33 11.84
CA ARG A 168 10.10 -12.21 10.66
C ARG A 168 10.54 -13.59 11.10
N LEU A 169 10.08 -14.61 10.37
CA LEU A 169 10.58 -15.97 10.55
C LEU A 169 12.10 -16.00 10.29
N PRO A 170 12.84 -16.91 10.94
CA PRO A 170 14.25 -17.13 10.66
C PRO A 170 14.49 -17.37 9.16
N ARG A 171 15.58 -16.82 8.63
CA ARG A 171 15.95 -16.96 7.20
C ARG A 171 15.98 -18.42 6.76
N SER A 172 16.47 -19.32 7.60
CA SER A 172 16.54 -20.77 7.35
C SER A 172 15.19 -21.45 7.13
N LYS A 173 14.07 -20.80 7.56
CA LYS A 173 12.69 -21.30 7.33
C LYS A 173 12.00 -20.67 6.13
N THR A 174 12.61 -19.70 5.48
CA THR A 174 11.95 -18.89 4.44
C THR A 174 12.75 -18.77 3.15
N VAL A 175 14.07 -19.00 3.21
CA VAL A 175 14.94 -18.89 2.03
C VAL A 175 15.75 -20.17 1.90
N PHE A 176 15.53 -20.88 0.82
CA PHE A 176 16.19 -22.14 0.50
C PHE A 176 17.00 -21.99 -0.78
N SER A 177 18.08 -22.77 -0.93
CA SER A 177 18.87 -22.80 -2.14
C SER A 177 18.35 -23.89 -3.09
N GLU A 178 18.09 -23.52 -4.33
CA GLU A 178 17.68 -24.35 -5.46
C GLU A 178 16.39 -25.16 -5.28
N ARG A 179 16.14 -25.77 -4.11
CA ARG A 179 14.96 -26.61 -3.84
C ARG A 179 14.46 -26.42 -2.41
N TRP A 180 13.23 -26.79 -2.17
CA TRP A 180 12.62 -26.73 -0.85
C TRP A 180 13.43 -27.54 0.17
N GLY A 181 13.79 -26.90 1.30
CA GLY A 181 14.62 -27.52 2.35
C GLY A 181 16.11 -27.67 1.99
N GLY A 182 16.55 -27.20 0.83
CA GLY A 182 17.97 -27.11 0.47
C GLY A 182 18.64 -25.98 1.25
N GLY A 183 19.74 -26.28 1.94
CA GLY A 183 20.58 -25.36 2.71
C GLY A 183 22.03 -25.45 2.28
#